data_3ebf6230fb8c093e243316239f06f440
#
_entry.id   3ebf6230fb8c093e243316239f06f440
#
_cell.length_a   1.000
_cell.length_b   1.000
_cell.length_c   1.000
_cell.angle_alpha   90.00
_cell.angle_beta   90.00
_cell.angle_gamma   90.00
#
_symmetry.space_group_name_H-M   'P 1'
#
loop_
_entity.id
_entity.type
_entity.pdbx_description
1 polymer ?
#
loop_
_entity_poly.entity_id
_entity_poly.type
_entity_poly.pdbx_seq_one_letter_code
_entity_poly.pdbx_strand_id
1 'polypeptide(L)'
;CNGDNLYSAQSLFKIRKSKAINAFIAYDRDGLNFSKDRISSFAIVKMDNNNFLIDIIEKPELEIINKSLDKAGKIRVNMNLFKFNGNQSFKFFKNCPINDSRNEKEIPDVLKNMISEDSKSVLGIPISDSVLDLTSKTDILELEKHLK
;
A
#
# COMPACT_ATOMS: atom_id res chain seq x y z
N CYS A 1 2.45 9.16 -2.80
CA CYS A 1 2.80 8.08 -3.75
C CYS A 1 4.30 8.09 -4.00
N ASN A 2 4.84 6.93 -4.37
CA ASN A 2 6.22 6.84 -4.83
C ASN A 2 6.38 7.49 -6.21
N GLY A 3 7.57 8.06 -6.47
CA GLY A 3 7.89 8.69 -7.75
C GLY A 3 8.30 7.71 -8.85
N ASP A 4 8.59 6.48 -8.51
CA ASP A 4 9.01 5.39 -9.38
C ASP A 4 7.88 4.42 -9.77
N ASN A 5 6.66 4.66 -9.29
CA ASN A 5 5.48 3.86 -9.60
C ASN A 5 4.56 4.60 -10.60
N LEU A 6 4.14 3.91 -11.66
CA LEU A 6 3.10 4.39 -12.57
C LEU A 6 1.76 3.80 -12.16
N TYR A 7 0.91 4.62 -11.55
CA TYR A 7 -0.42 4.24 -11.13
C TYR A 7 -1.45 4.48 -12.24
N SER A 8 -2.44 3.60 -12.33
CA SER A 8 -3.54 3.79 -13.26
C SER A 8 -4.40 5.02 -12.91
N ALA A 9 -5.02 5.61 -13.93
CA ALA A 9 -5.99 6.69 -13.73
C ALA A 9 -7.16 6.25 -12.82
N GLN A 10 -7.54 4.96 -12.87
CA GLN A 10 -8.59 4.40 -12.03
C GLN A 10 -8.20 4.40 -10.54
N SER A 11 -6.98 3.97 -10.21
CA SER A 11 -6.46 3.98 -8.84
C SER A 11 -6.41 5.40 -8.27
N LEU A 12 -5.89 6.35 -9.05
CA LEU A 12 -5.83 7.76 -8.68
C LEU A 12 -7.23 8.37 -8.51
N PHE A 13 -8.16 8.03 -9.39
CA PHE A 13 -9.54 8.49 -9.29
C PHE A 13 -10.24 7.94 -8.04
N LYS A 14 -10.11 6.64 -7.76
CA LYS A 14 -10.73 6.01 -6.60
C LYS A 14 -10.24 6.62 -5.27
N ILE A 15 -8.93 6.78 -5.11
CA ILE A 15 -8.39 7.35 -3.88
C ILE A 15 -8.80 8.82 -3.71
N ARG A 16 -8.79 9.61 -4.79
CA ARG A 16 -9.22 11.01 -4.80
C ARG A 16 -10.69 11.16 -4.43
N LYS A 17 -11.57 10.30 -4.96
CA LYS A 17 -13.02 10.35 -4.73
C LYS A 17 -13.45 9.73 -3.40
N SER A 18 -12.58 9.00 -2.72
CA SER A 18 -12.89 8.43 -1.42
C SER A 18 -13.29 9.52 -0.42
N LYS A 19 -14.37 9.27 0.31
CA LYS A 19 -14.83 10.16 1.41
C LYS A 19 -14.06 9.91 2.71
N ALA A 20 -13.24 8.85 2.77
CA ALA A 20 -12.43 8.57 3.96
C ALA A 20 -11.42 9.71 4.18
N ILE A 21 -11.18 9.99 5.44
CA ILE A 21 -10.23 11.02 5.88
C ILE A 21 -8.82 10.64 5.48
N ASN A 22 -8.42 9.40 5.83
CA ASN A 22 -7.18 8.81 5.36
C ASN A 22 -7.50 7.49 4.65
N ALA A 23 -6.83 7.21 3.57
CA ALA A 23 -7.06 6.03 2.77
C ALA A 23 -5.78 5.57 2.04
N PHE A 24 -5.76 4.33 1.62
CA PHE A 24 -4.77 3.81 0.70
C PHE A 24 -5.42 2.88 -0.32
N ILE A 25 -4.73 2.64 -1.43
CA ILE A 25 -5.16 1.62 -2.39
C ILE A 25 -4.57 0.27 -1.98
N ALA A 26 -5.47 -0.70 -1.75
CA ALA A 26 -5.14 -2.08 -1.42
C ALA A 26 -5.19 -2.92 -2.70
N TYR A 27 -4.02 -3.12 -3.33
CA TYR A 27 -3.93 -3.85 -4.59
C TYR A 27 -4.10 -5.36 -4.39
N ASP A 28 -4.77 -6.01 -5.34
CA ASP A 28 -4.79 -7.46 -5.42
C ASP A 28 -3.40 -7.98 -5.80
N ARG A 29 -2.78 -8.75 -4.93
CA ARG A 29 -1.44 -9.30 -5.13
C ARG A 29 -1.33 -10.09 -6.43
N ASP A 30 -2.34 -10.90 -6.72
CA ASP A 30 -2.36 -11.76 -7.90
C ASP A 30 -2.67 -10.98 -9.20
N GLY A 31 -3.17 -9.76 -9.08
CA GLY A 31 -3.40 -8.84 -10.19
C GLY A 31 -2.18 -8.02 -10.58
N LEU A 32 -1.10 -8.08 -9.79
CA LEU A 32 0.14 -7.37 -10.09
C LEU A 32 1.00 -8.15 -11.08
N ASN A 33 1.46 -7.48 -12.12
CA ASN A 33 2.25 -8.08 -13.20
C ASN A 33 3.76 -8.02 -12.90
N PHE A 34 4.20 -8.66 -11.80
CA PHE A 34 5.61 -8.76 -11.41
C PHE A 34 6.06 -10.22 -11.29
N SER A 35 7.37 -10.43 -11.24
CA SER A 35 7.94 -11.74 -10.93
C SER A 35 7.52 -12.20 -9.52
N LYS A 36 7.42 -13.51 -9.31
CA LYS A 36 7.04 -14.09 -8.02
C LYS A 36 7.95 -13.63 -6.88
N ASP A 37 9.25 -13.53 -7.14
CA ASP A 37 10.24 -13.09 -6.14
C ASP A 37 9.99 -11.64 -5.72
N ARG A 38 9.68 -10.76 -6.69
CA ARG A 38 9.35 -9.36 -6.42
C ARG A 38 8.03 -9.22 -5.65
N ILE A 39 7.00 -9.94 -6.06
CA ILE A 39 5.71 -9.96 -5.36
C ILE A 39 5.85 -10.43 -3.90
N SER A 40 6.75 -11.38 -3.63
CA SER A 40 6.97 -11.89 -2.28
C SER A 40 7.54 -10.85 -1.32
N SER A 41 8.22 -9.83 -1.83
CA SER A 41 8.81 -8.74 -1.03
C SER A 41 7.85 -7.61 -0.68
N PHE A 42 6.66 -7.55 -1.33
CA PHE A 42 5.71 -6.48 -1.07
C PHE A 42 5.05 -6.60 0.30
N ALA A 43 4.89 -5.47 0.96
CA ALA A 43 4.16 -5.41 2.22
C ALA A 43 2.70 -5.81 2.00
N ILE A 44 2.23 -6.81 2.76
CA ILE A 44 0.82 -7.17 2.78
C ILE A 44 0.07 -6.29 3.77
N VAL A 45 -1.21 -6.05 3.48
CA VAL A 45 -2.10 -5.31 4.35
C VAL A 45 -3.26 -6.19 4.81
N LYS A 46 -3.51 -6.18 6.11
CA LYS A 46 -4.69 -6.83 6.71
C LYS A 46 -5.76 -5.78 6.94
N MET A 47 -6.98 -6.09 6.55
CA MET A 47 -8.13 -5.20 6.70
C MET A 47 -9.27 -5.95 7.39
N ASP A 48 -10.10 -5.21 8.12
CA ASP A 48 -11.34 -5.72 8.66
C ASP A 48 -12.42 -5.90 7.57
N ASN A 49 -13.60 -6.39 7.96
CA ASN A 49 -14.73 -6.59 7.05
C ASN A 49 -15.27 -5.28 6.44
N ASN A 50 -14.95 -4.13 7.01
CA ASN A 50 -15.30 -2.79 6.53
C ASN A 50 -14.16 -2.15 5.73
N ASN A 51 -13.08 -2.87 5.49
CA ASN A 51 -11.83 -2.49 4.84
C ASN A 51 -10.99 -1.46 5.63
N PHE A 52 -11.18 -1.29 6.94
CA PHE A 52 -10.22 -0.53 7.73
C PHE A 52 -8.95 -1.33 7.95
N LEU A 53 -7.80 -0.64 7.89
CA LEU A 53 -6.49 -1.24 8.07
C LEU A 53 -6.37 -1.79 9.50
N ILE A 54 -5.99 -3.06 9.61
CA ILE A 54 -5.67 -3.74 10.88
C ILE A 54 -4.16 -3.80 11.07
N ASP A 55 -3.43 -4.11 10.00
CA ASP A 55 -1.97 -4.26 10.05
C ASP A 55 -1.35 -4.11 8.66
N ILE A 56 -0.08 -3.72 8.65
CA ILE A 56 0.79 -3.71 7.48
C ILE A 56 2.07 -4.45 7.81
N ILE A 57 2.39 -5.50 7.07
CA ILE A 57 3.48 -6.44 7.35
C ILE A 57 4.45 -6.41 6.18
N GLU A 58 5.64 -5.90 6.43
CA GLU A 58 6.73 -5.91 5.46
C GLU A 58 7.42 -7.27 5.40
N LYS A 59 7.86 -7.67 4.21
CA LYS A 59 8.55 -8.94 3.97
C LYS A 59 7.90 -10.13 4.69
N PRO A 60 6.59 -10.36 4.45
CA PRO A 60 5.82 -11.37 5.17
C PRO A 60 6.32 -12.78 4.87
N GLU A 61 6.32 -13.65 5.87
CA GLU A 61 6.53 -15.07 5.68
C GLU A 61 5.34 -15.71 4.94
N LEU A 62 5.58 -16.81 4.24
CA LEU A 62 4.55 -17.51 3.43
C LEU A 62 3.32 -17.90 4.25
N GLU A 63 3.52 -18.32 5.51
CA GLU A 63 2.41 -18.68 6.40
C GLU A 63 1.50 -17.48 6.70
N ILE A 64 2.09 -16.29 6.92
CA ILE A 64 1.36 -15.05 7.16
C ILE A 64 0.60 -14.63 5.91
N ILE A 65 1.24 -14.75 4.73
CA ILE A 65 0.62 -14.44 3.45
C ILE A 65 -0.67 -15.27 3.27
N ASN A 66 -0.59 -16.58 3.45
CA ASN A 66 -1.71 -17.50 3.24
C ASN A 66 -2.88 -17.27 4.22
N LYS A 67 -2.60 -16.70 5.40
CA LYS A 67 -3.61 -16.35 6.42
C LYS A 67 -4.18 -14.93 6.27
N SER A 68 -3.71 -14.14 5.28
CA SER A 68 -4.04 -12.71 5.13
C SER A 68 -5.03 -12.44 3.98
N LEU A 69 -6.00 -13.33 3.80
CA LEU A 69 -7.06 -13.15 2.82
C LEU A 69 -8.06 -12.09 3.31
N ASP A 70 -8.48 -11.20 2.41
CA ASP A 70 -9.60 -10.30 2.65
C ASP A 70 -10.96 -11.04 2.48
N LYS A 71 -12.06 -10.33 2.71
CA LYS A 71 -13.42 -10.89 2.55
C LYS A 71 -13.76 -11.38 1.14
N ALA A 72 -12.96 -11.00 0.14
CA ALA A 72 -13.10 -11.47 -1.24
C ALA A 72 -12.14 -12.63 -1.56
N GLY A 73 -11.43 -13.16 -0.57
CA GLY A 73 -10.45 -14.24 -0.73
C GLY A 73 -9.16 -13.77 -1.43
N LYS A 74 -8.83 -12.48 -1.35
CA LYS A 74 -7.67 -11.88 -2.02
C LYS A 74 -6.60 -11.46 -1.00
N ILE A 75 -5.34 -11.65 -1.35
CA ILE A 75 -4.21 -11.08 -0.61
C ILE A 75 -4.01 -9.65 -1.10
N ARG A 76 -4.02 -8.72 -0.15
CA ARG A 76 -3.85 -7.29 -0.46
C ARG A 76 -2.44 -6.82 -0.13
N VAL A 77 -1.88 -6.03 -1.04
CA VAL A 77 -0.55 -5.45 -0.89
C VAL A 77 -0.59 -3.93 -0.98
N ASN A 78 0.40 -3.31 -0.34
CA ASN A 78 0.63 -1.88 -0.40
C ASN A 78 1.61 -1.56 -1.54
N MET A 79 1.19 -0.64 -2.44
CA MET A 79 2.03 -0.08 -3.50
C MET A 79 2.21 1.44 -3.32
N ASN A 80 2.21 1.90 -2.07
CA ASN A 80 2.52 3.28 -1.68
C ASN A 80 1.63 4.37 -2.32
N LEU A 81 0.37 4.07 -2.55
CA LEU A 81 -0.62 5.07 -2.97
C LEU A 81 -1.57 5.40 -1.81
N PHE A 82 -1.35 6.55 -1.20
CA PHE A 82 -2.04 7.02 0.01
C PHE A 82 -2.74 8.36 -0.18
N LYS A 83 -3.76 8.58 0.63
CA LYS A 83 -4.41 9.86 0.90
C LYS A 83 -4.38 10.12 2.39
N PHE A 84 -3.81 11.23 2.80
CA PHE A 84 -3.77 11.67 4.19
C PHE A 84 -4.43 13.03 4.37
N ASN A 85 -5.18 13.19 5.45
CA ASN A 85 -5.63 14.50 5.91
C ASN A 85 -4.54 15.14 6.77
N GLY A 86 -3.99 16.27 6.32
CA GLY A 86 -2.86 16.92 6.99
C GLY A 86 -3.14 17.26 8.46
N ASN A 87 -4.34 17.75 8.78
CA ASN A 87 -4.68 18.15 10.16
C ASN A 87 -4.71 16.95 11.13
N GLN A 88 -5.13 15.79 10.67
CA GLN A 88 -5.25 14.60 11.51
C GLN A 88 -4.00 13.73 11.50
N SER A 89 -3.32 13.62 10.36
CA SER A 89 -2.20 12.69 10.20
C SER A 89 -0.83 13.32 10.53
N PHE A 90 -0.69 14.65 10.46
CA PHE A 90 0.60 15.32 10.64
C PHE A 90 1.31 14.95 11.94
N LYS A 91 0.57 14.84 13.05
CA LYS A 91 1.15 14.45 14.36
C LYS A 91 1.85 13.09 14.30
N PHE A 92 1.31 12.13 13.55
CA PHE A 92 1.88 10.79 13.41
C PHE A 92 3.16 10.81 12.57
N PHE A 93 3.20 11.59 11.49
CA PHE A 93 4.42 11.79 10.71
C PHE A 93 5.51 12.50 11.51
N LYS A 94 5.14 13.56 12.25
CA LYS A 94 6.08 14.31 13.08
C LYS A 94 6.70 13.41 14.16
N ASN A 95 5.90 12.61 14.84
CA ASN A 95 6.30 11.80 15.99
C ASN A 95 6.74 10.39 15.61
N CYS A 96 6.70 10.02 14.32
CA CYS A 96 7.21 8.73 13.86
C CYS A 96 8.69 8.61 14.21
N PRO A 97 9.13 7.51 14.85
CA PRO A 97 10.54 7.27 15.10
C PRO A 97 11.31 7.11 13.79
N ILE A 98 12.60 7.37 13.84
CA ILE A 98 13.51 7.04 12.75
C ILE A 98 13.82 5.55 12.87
N ASN A 99 13.70 4.82 11.76
CA ASN A 99 14.16 3.44 11.68
C ASN A 99 15.69 3.43 11.69
N ASP A 100 16.29 2.85 12.72
CA ASP A 100 17.75 2.87 12.92
C ASP A 100 18.53 2.20 11.79
N SER A 101 17.94 1.18 11.15
CA SER A 101 18.61 0.43 10.08
C SER A 101 18.64 1.19 8.74
N ARG A 102 17.65 2.04 8.49
CA ARG A 102 17.49 2.81 7.24
C ARG A 102 17.77 4.30 7.40
N ASN A 103 17.87 4.77 8.65
CA ASN A 103 18.00 6.18 9.02
C ASN A 103 16.92 7.08 8.42
N GLU A 104 15.69 6.58 8.35
CA GLU A 104 14.53 7.29 7.80
C GLU A 104 13.24 6.96 8.56
N LYS A 105 12.21 7.82 8.41
CA LYS A 105 10.86 7.55 8.91
C LYS A 105 10.10 6.76 7.87
N GLU A 106 9.41 5.71 8.30
CA GLU A 106 8.70 4.82 7.40
C GLU A 106 7.19 5.00 7.49
N ILE A 107 6.50 5.01 6.33
CA ILE A 107 5.03 5.14 6.28
C ILE A 107 4.32 3.96 6.99
N PRO A 108 4.78 2.71 6.92
CA PRO A 108 4.19 1.62 7.69
C PRO A 108 4.10 1.90 9.19
N ASP A 109 5.13 2.50 9.79
CA ASP A 109 5.13 2.85 11.22
C ASP A 109 4.15 3.98 11.53
N VAL A 110 4.05 4.98 10.64
CA VAL A 110 3.02 6.03 10.73
C VAL A 110 1.63 5.41 10.73
N LEU A 111 1.36 4.47 9.83
CA LEU A 111 0.06 3.80 9.73
C LEU A 111 -0.24 2.97 10.97
N LYS A 112 0.73 2.20 11.50
CA LYS A 112 0.59 1.43 12.73
C LYS A 112 0.26 2.33 13.92
N ASN A 113 0.92 3.48 14.04
CA ASN A 113 0.62 4.46 15.09
C ASN A 113 -0.80 5.06 14.92
N MET A 114 -1.24 5.32 13.69
CA MET A 114 -2.60 5.81 13.43
C MET A 114 -3.66 4.80 13.84
N ILE A 115 -3.53 3.54 13.43
CA ILE A 115 -4.51 2.49 13.75
C ILE A 115 -4.49 2.07 15.21
N SER A 116 -3.36 2.23 15.91
CA SER A 116 -3.29 1.99 17.37
C SER A 116 -4.06 3.03 18.17
N GLU A 117 -4.14 4.28 17.70
CA GLU A 117 -4.93 5.33 18.33
C GLU A 117 -6.42 5.22 17.94
N ASP A 118 -6.71 4.94 16.67
CA ASP A 118 -8.07 4.74 16.15
C ASP A 118 -8.06 3.67 15.05
N SER A 119 -8.63 2.51 15.35
CA SER A 119 -8.71 1.38 14.42
C SER A 119 -9.49 1.67 13.13
N LYS A 120 -10.23 2.78 13.07
CA LYS A 120 -10.96 3.24 11.87
C LYS A 120 -10.30 4.44 11.20
N SER A 121 -9.08 4.77 11.56
CA SER A 121 -8.36 5.95 11.07
C SER A 121 -7.94 5.86 9.60
N VAL A 122 -7.75 4.64 9.06
CA VAL A 122 -7.22 4.43 7.70
C VAL A 122 -8.05 3.40 6.94
N LEU A 123 -8.67 3.82 5.82
CA LEU A 123 -9.49 2.95 4.97
C LEU A 123 -8.67 2.39 3.80
N GLY A 124 -8.66 1.08 3.61
CA GLY A 124 -8.17 0.43 2.40
C GLY A 124 -9.23 0.42 1.29
N ILE A 125 -8.84 0.78 0.09
CA ILE A 125 -9.70 0.74 -1.11
C ILE A 125 -9.23 -0.43 -1.97
N PRO A 126 -9.94 -1.58 -1.96
CA PRO A 126 -9.54 -2.74 -2.74
C PRO A 126 -9.63 -2.46 -4.25
N ILE A 127 -8.59 -2.88 -4.97
CA ILE A 127 -8.55 -2.81 -6.43
C ILE A 127 -7.78 -4.01 -6.99
N SER A 128 -8.18 -4.50 -8.17
CA SER A 128 -7.45 -5.51 -8.93
C SER A 128 -6.91 -4.86 -10.21
N ASP A 129 -5.97 -3.96 -10.05
CA ASP A 129 -5.35 -3.19 -11.10
C ASP A 129 -3.84 -3.39 -11.06
N SER A 130 -3.14 -3.18 -12.15
CA SER A 130 -1.69 -3.29 -12.21
C SER A 130 -1.03 -1.96 -11.83
N VAL A 131 0.18 -2.06 -11.31
CA VAL A 131 1.08 -0.93 -11.09
C VAL A 131 2.38 -1.28 -11.79
N LEU A 132 2.94 -0.34 -12.53
CA LEU A 132 4.30 -0.48 -13.06
C LEU A 132 5.25 0.21 -12.10
N ASP A 133 6.36 -0.45 -11.80
CA ASP A 133 7.36 0.03 -10.84
C ASP A 133 8.73 0.04 -11.51
N LEU A 134 9.37 1.20 -11.48
CA LEU A 134 10.65 1.49 -12.14
C LEU A 134 11.82 1.27 -11.17
N THR A 135 12.03 0.06 -10.71
CA THR A 135 13.16 -0.27 -9.82
C THR A 135 14.44 -0.62 -10.59
N SER A 136 14.30 -1.12 -11.82
CA SER A 136 15.43 -1.57 -12.64
C SER A 136 15.39 -0.98 -14.05
N LYS A 137 16.56 -0.98 -14.75
CA LYS A 137 16.62 -0.53 -16.15
C LYS A 137 15.75 -1.35 -17.10
N THR A 138 15.49 -2.61 -16.78
CA THR A 138 14.63 -3.48 -17.59
C THR A 138 13.17 -3.06 -17.52
N ASP A 139 12.74 -2.41 -16.45
CA ASP A 139 11.36 -1.92 -16.27
C ASP A 139 11.04 -0.77 -17.23
N ILE A 140 12.06 -0.03 -17.71
CA ILE A 140 11.91 1.07 -18.68
C ILE A 140 11.29 0.56 -19.99
N LEU A 141 11.74 -0.59 -20.48
CA LEU A 141 11.22 -1.18 -21.71
C LEU A 141 9.74 -1.57 -21.59
N GLU A 142 9.32 -2.00 -20.39
CA GLU A 142 7.94 -2.33 -20.14
C GLU A 142 7.06 -1.06 -20.04
N LEU A 143 7.60 -0.01 -19.41
CA LEU A 143 6.93 1.29 -19.34
C LEU A 143 6.75 1.91 -20.73
N GLU A 144 7.73 1.86 -21.61
CA GLU A 144 7.65 2.39 -22.98
C GLU A 144 6.53 1.76 -23.80
N LYS A 145 6.23 0.48 -23.57
CA LYS A 145 5.08 -0.21 -24.22
C LYS A 145 3.73 0.32 -23.76
N HIS A 146 3.65 0.80 -22.52
CA HIS A 146 2.42 1.34 -21.95
C HIS A 146 2.17 2.82 -22.28
N LEU A 147 3.21 3.54 -22.68
CA LEU A 147 3.13 4.97 -23.05
C LEU A 147 2.88 5.20 -24.55
N LYS A 148 2.94 4.16 -25.36
CA LYS A 148 2.60 4.17 -26.80
C LYS A 148 1.16 3.78 -27.03
#